data_924be8c80e29c747522a08fd241b7c49
#
_entry.id   924be8c80e29c747522a08fd241b7c49
#
_cell.length_a   1.000
_cell.length_b   1.000
_cell.length_c   1.000
_cell.angle_alpha   90.00
_cell.angle_beta   90.00
_cell.angle_gamma   90.00
#
_symmetry.space_group_name_H-M   'P 1'
#
loop_
_entity.id
_entity.type
_entity.pdbx_description
1 polymer ?
#
loop_
_entity_poly.entity_id
_entity_poly.type
_entity_poly.pdbx_seq_one_letter_code
_entity_poly.pdbx_strand_id
1 'polypeptide(L)'
;MKTVTVSASRRYDILIERGLLRRAGELVRGVTNAGTVMLVSDDSVWPLYGETVQKSLADAGFSVCRFVFPHGESSKCAKTYLALLDALCENRLTRADAALALGGGVVGDLTGFAASTYLRGIGFIQIPTTLLAMVDSSVGGKTAIDLPAGKNLAGTFYQPWLVLCDPACLDSLPDEIFRDGCAEVIKYAVLGNAPFFEELNRTPPRTHLEHIIETCVRMKRDIVAQDEFDRGQRQLLNLGHTFGHGIEACSSFAVSHGSAVAIGMAMIVRAAAQLGLCTAGTRDAVLTLLRQYGLPVDCAYPVEQMLGTILHDKKASGGSINLIVPTAVGSCEIRKTPASEISDWLRAGGAK
;
A
#
# COMPACT_ATOMS: atom_id res chain seq x y z
N MET A 1 0.98 21.93 8.58
CA MET A 1 1.36 20.98 7.51
C MET A 1 2.61 20.22 7.93
N LYS A 2 2.53 18.90 7.98
CA LYS A 2 3.70 18.03 8.21
C LYS A 2 4.30 17.67 6.86
N THR A 3 5.63 17.57 6.81
CA THR A 3 6.36 17.20 5.58
C THR A 3 7.31 16.06 5.87
N VAL A 4 7.25 15.01 5.04
CA VAL A 4 8.21 13.91 5.08
C VAL A 4 8.89 13.81 3.72
N THR A 5 10.19 14.09 3.68
CA THR A 5 10.97 13.97 2.45
C THR A 5 11.46 12.55 2.26
N VAL A 6 11.21 11.97 1.10
CA VAL A 6 11.73 10.68 0.65
C VAL A 6 12.92 10.92 -0.28
N SER A 7 14.03 10.23 -0.01
CA SER A 7 15.24 10.25 -0.86
C SER A 7 15.44 8.86 -1.45
N ALA A 8 15.14 8.73 -2.73
CA ALA A 8 15.29 7.53 -3.54
C ALA A 8 15.91 7.95 -4.89
N SER A 9 15.71 7.20 -5.97
CA SER A 9 16.12 7.61 -7.34
C SER A 9 15.59 9.00 -7.74
N ARG A 10 14.49 9.42 -7.12
CA ARG A 10 14.01 10.80 -7.11
C ARG A 10 13.74 11.23 -5.66
N ARG A 11 14.12 12.47 -5.32
CA ARG A 11 13.71 13.11 -4.09
C ARG A 11 12.33 13.74 -4.27
N TYR A 12 11.41 13.51 -3.31
CA TYR A 12 10.08 14.11 -3.28
C TYR A 12 9.56 14.29 -1.87
N ASP A 13 8.55 15.12 -1.70
CA ASP A 13 7.92 15.39 -0.42
C ASP A 13 6.54 14.73 -0.32
N ILE A 14 6.20 14.28 0.86
CA ILE A 14 4.88 13.83 1.27
C ILE A 14 4.34 14.87 2.24
N LEU A 15 3.29 15.57 1.84
CA LEU A 15 2.64 16.60 2.64
C LEU A 15 1.42 16.01 3.31
N ILE A 16 1.28 16.23 4.62
CA ILE A 16 0.20 15.67 5.44
C ILE A 16 -0.48 16.81 6.19
N GLU A 17 -1.73 17.11 5.85
CA GLU A 17 -2.56 18.13 6.50
C GLU A 17 -4.02 17.97 6.08
N ARG A 18 -4.97 18.22 6.99
CA ARG A 18 -6.40 18.24 6.63
C ARG A 18 -6.71 19.45 5.76
N GLY A 19 -7.47 19.21 4.68
CA GLY A 19 -7.91 20.25 3.74
C GLY A 19 -6.96 20.53 2.59
N LEU A 20 -5.90 19.71 2.39
CA LEU A 20 -4.93 19.87 1.31
C LEU A 20 -5.56 19.82 -0.09
N LEU A 21 -6.65 19.08 -0.29
CA LEU A 21 -7.28 18.95 -1.60
C LEU A 21 -7.69 20.31 -2.19
N ARG A 22 -8.09 21.26 -1.36
CA ARG A 22 -8.46 22.62 -1.78
C ARG A 22 -7.28 23.45 -2.27
N ARG A 23 -6.06 23.04 -1.90
CA ARG A 23 -4.78 23.68 -2.25
C ARG A 23 -3.94 22.84 -3.20
N ALA A 24 -4.52 21.74 -3.71
CA ALA A 24 -3.77 20.81 -4.56
C ALA A 24 -3.09 21.52 -5.74
N GLY A 25 -3.78 22.45 -6.40
CA GLY A 25 -3.22 23.20 -7.53
C GLY A 25 -1.99 24.04 -7.16
N GLU A 26 -2.04 24.79 -6.06
CA GLU A 26 -0.92 25.57 -5.53
C GLU A 26 0.30 24.65 -5.24
N LEU A 27 0.06 23.56 -4.54
CA LEU A 27 1.11 22.61 -4.13
C LEU A 27 1.72 21.88 -5.32
N VAL A 28 0.91 21.49 -6.29
CA VAL A 28 1.37 20.89 -7.55
C VAL A 28 2.17 21.89 -8.37
N ARG A 29 1.75 23.17 -8.43
CA ARG A 29 2.50 24.22 -9.12
C ARG A 29 3.88 24.45 -8.50
N GLY A 30 4.03 24.20 -7.21
CA GLY A 30 5.32 24.28 -6.51
C GLY A 30 6.35 23.24 -6.96
N VAL A 31 5.94 22.16 -7.62
CA VAL A 31 6.84 21.06 -8.03
C VAL A 31 6.91 20.86 -9.56
N THR A 32 6.05 21.53 -10.33
CA THR A 32 6.05 21.41 -11.80
C THR A 32 5.56 22.67 -12.50
N ASN A 33 6.10 22.89 -13.69
CA ASN A 33 5.65 23.91 -14.65
C ASN A 33 4.79 23.32 -15.77
N ALA A 34 4.22 22.12 -15.58
CA ALA A 34 3.32 21.50 -16.55
C ALA A 34 2.22 22.47 -17.02
N GLY A 35 1.87 22.42 -18.29
CA GLY A 35 0.73 23.14 -18.84
C GLY A 35 -0.56 22.36 -18.65
N THR A 36 -0.47 21.06 -18.87
CA THR A 36 -1.62 20.13 -18.82
C THR A 36 -1.39 19.07 -17.75
N VAL A 37 -2.45 18.68 -17.07
CA VAL A 37 -2.44 17.56 -16.12
C VAL A 37 -3.61 16.61 -16.39
N MET A 38 -3.36 15.31 -16.35
CA MET A 38 -4.39 14.28 -16.38
C MET A 38 -4.75 13.91 -14.95
N LEU A 39 -5.95 14.26 -14.49
CA LEU A 39 -6.48 13.85 -13.20
C LEU A 39 -7.19 12.50 -13.36
N VAL A 40 -6.58 11.47 -12.79
CA VAL A 40 -7.03 10.08 -12.86
C VAL A 40 -7.70 9.70 -11.54
N SER A 41 -8.89 9.10 -11.60
CA SER A 41 -9.64 8.67 -10.41
C SER A 41 -10.52 7.46 -10.75
N ASP A 42 -11.17 6.92 -9.75
CA ASP A 42 -12.25 5.95 -9.94
C ASP A 42 -13.64 6.58 -9.72
N ASP A 43 -14.68 5.84 -10.09
CA ASP A 43 -16.08 6.30 -10.04
C ASP A 43 -16.64 6.40 -8.61
N SER A 44 -15.95 5.86 -7.60
CA SER A 44 -16.32 6.00 -6.19
C SER A 44 -15.71 7.25 -5.54
N VAL A 45 -14.49 7.61 -5.94
CA VAL A 45 -13.72 8.75 -5.38
C VAL A 45 -14.04 10.05 -6.11
N TRP A 46 -14.24 9.99 -7.42
CA TRP A 46 -14.51 11.19 -8.24
C TRP A 46 -15.69 12.04 -7.72
N PRO A 47 -16.87 11.46 -7.41
CA PRO A 47 -18.01 12.26 -6.91
C PRO A 47 -17.72 12.99 -5.60
N LEU A 48 -16.79 12.48 -4.79
CA LEU A 48 -16.47 13.05 -3.48
C LEU A 48 -15.45 14.19 -3.58
N TYR A 49 -14.44 14.04 -4.42
CA TYR A 49 -13.25 14.91 -4.38
C TYR A 49 -12.82 15.45 -5.74
N GLY A 50 -13.25 14.82 -6.84
CA GLY A 50 -12.79 15.12 -8.20
C GLY A 50 -12.95 16.59 -8.57
N GLU A 51 -14.13 17.15 -8.38
CA GLU A 51 -14.41 18.56 -8.71
C GLU A 51 -13.60 19.54 -7.85
N THR A 52 -13.40 19.24 -6.56
CA THR A 52 -12.59 20.08 -5.67
C THR A 52 -11.14 20.16 -6.14
N VAL A 53 -10.55 19.00 -6.48
CA VAL A 53 -9.16 18.93 -6.96
C VAL A 53 -9.05 19.54 -8.36
N GLN A 54 -9.98 19.22 -9.26
CA GLN A 54 -10.00 19.79 -10.61
C GLN A 54 -10.08 21.33 -10.59
N LYS A 55 -10.97 21.89 -9.76
CA LYS A 55 -11.09 23.33 -9.60
C LYS A 55 -9.78 23.93 -9.06
N SER A 56 -9.21 23.35 -8.02
CA SER A 56 -7.95 23.84 -7.43
C SER A 56 -6.80 23.84 -8.44
N LEU A 57 -6.71 22.81 -9.29
CA LEU A 57 -5.71 22.75 -10.37
C LEU A 57 -5.98 23.82 -11.45
N ALA A 58 -7.22 24.00 -11.88
CA ALA A 58 -7.60 25.02 -12.86
C ALA A 58 -7.32 26.45 -12.35
N ASP A 59 -7.66 26.73 -11.08
CA ASP A 59 -7.39 28.02 -10.43
C ASP A 59 -5.86 28.30 -10.35
N ALA A 60 -5.03 27.27 -10.31
CA ALA A 60 -3.56 27.37 -10.36
C ALA A 60 -3.01 27.45 -11.81
N GLY A 61 -3.86 27.53 -12.83
CA GLY A 61 -3.50 27.74 -14.23
C GLY A 61 -3.14 26.46 -15.00
N PHE A 62 -3.52 25.27 -14.51
CA PHE A 62 -3.39 24.03 -15.29
C PHE A 62 -4.58 23.84 -16.23
N SER A 63 -4.31 23.32 -17.44
CA SER A 63 -5.33 22.65 -18.25
C SER A 63 -5.56 21.26 -17.68
N VAL A 64 -6.79 20.97 -17.23
CA VAL A 64 -7.08 19.71 -16.54
C VAL A 64 -7.89 18.79 -17.43
N CYS A 65 -7.31 17.66 -17.81
CA CYS A 65 -8.00 16.54 -18.42
C CYS A 65 -8.39 15.53 -17.33
N ARG A 66 -9.44 14.75 -17.56
CA ARG A 66 -9.88 13.73 -16.58
C ARG A 66 -9.95 12.34 -17.21
N PHE A 67 -9.61 11.34 -16.39
CA PHE A 67 -9.84 9.93 -16.71
C PHE A 67 -10.44 9.25 -15.48
N VAL A 68 -11.65 8.71 -15.60
CA VAL A 68 -12.36 8.03 -14.50
C VAL A 68 -12.71 6.62 -14.95
N PHE A 69 -12.38 5.63 -14.13
CA PHE A 69 -12.62 4.21 -14.41
C PHE A 69 -13.41 3.55 -13.27
N PRO A 70 -14.01 2.37 -13.45
CA PRO A 70 -14.75 1.68 -12.41
C PRO A 70 -13.85 1.33 -11.22
N HIS A 71 -14.32 1.56 -9.99
CA HIS A 71 -13.57 1.24 -8.77
C HIS A 71 -13.30 -0.27 -8.61
N GLY A 72 -12.36 -0.61 -7.75
CA GLY A 72 -12.04 -1.99 -7.36
C GLY A 72 -10.85 -2.58 -8.11
N GLU A 73 -10.28 -3.65 -7.52
CA GLU A 73 -9.05 -4.32 -8.01
C GLU A 73 -9.18 -4.84 -9.44
N SER A 74 -10.37 -5.26 -9.85
CA SER A 74 -10.63 -5.75 -11.23
C SER A 74 -10.30 -4.72 -12.31
N SER A 75 -10.30 -3.44 -11.98
CA SER A 75 -9.91 -2.35 -12.87
C SER A 75 -8.41 -2.14 -12.98
N LYS A 76 -7.61 -2.74 -12.10
CA LYS A 76 -6.14 -2.67 -12.12
C LYS A 76 -5.54 -3.64 -13.14
N CYS A 77 -5.93 -3.51 -14.39
CA CYS A 77 -5.66 -4.48 -15.46
C CYS A 77 -5.16 -3.82 -16.75
N ALA A 78 -4.65 -4.64 -17.68
CA ALA A 78 -4.13 -4.18 -18.96
C ALA A 78 -5.15 -3.37 -19.78
N LYS A 79 -6.44 -3.70 -19.72
CA LYS A 79 -7.49 -2.99 -20.45
C LYS A 79 -7.59 -1.52 -19.99
N THR A 80 -7.68 -1.30 -18.69
CA THR A 80 -7.79 0.06 -18.12
C THR A 80 -6.48 0.83 -18.29
N TYR A 81 -5.34 0.15 -18.17
CA TYR A 81 -4.03 0.74 -18.41
C TYR A 81 -3.88 1.24 -19.85
N LEU A 82 -4.24 0.45 -20.86
CA LEU A 82 -4.19 0.88 -22.25
C LEU A 82 -5.16 2.04 -22.52
N ALA A 83 -6.38 1.99 -21.97
CA ALA A 83 -7.34 3.07 -22.10
C ALA A 83 -6.81 4.40 -21.48
N LEU A 84 -6.07 4.32 -20.38
CA LEU A 84 -5.41 5.50 -19.80
C LEU A 84 -4.29 6.03 -20.71
N LEU A 85 -3.49 5.16 -21.31
CA LEU A 85 -2.46 5.58 -22.27
C LEU A 85 -3.08 6.27 -23.50
N ASP A 86 -4.17 5.72 -24.02
CA ASP A 86 -4.92 6.33 -25.13
C ASP A 86 -5.46 7.71 -24.74
N ALA A 87 -6.05 7.84 -23.55
CA ALA A 87 -6.55 9.13 -23.04
C ALA A 87 -5.42 10.16 -22.87
N LEU A 88 -4.23 9.77 -22.42
CA LEU A 88 -3.06 10.65 -22.36
C LEU A 88 -2.66 11.15 -23.75
N CYS A 89 -2.70 10.25 -24.74
CA CYS A 89 -2.36 10.57 -26.14
C CYS A 89 -3.42 11.49 -26.80
N GLU A 90 -4.70 11.16 -26.65
CA GLU A 90 -5.82 11.96 -27.20
C GLU A 90 -5.84 13.38 -26.67
N ASN A 91 -5.51 13.56 -25.38
CA ASN A 91 -5.38 14.86 -24.76
C ASN A 91 -4.01 15.53 -25.01
N ARG A 92 -3.16 14.93 -25.86
CA ARG A 92 -1.87 15.47 -26.31
C ARG A 92 -0.91 15.82 -25.18
N LEU A 93 -0.90 15.05 -24.09
CA LEU A 93 0.07 15.25 -23.03
C LEU A 93 1.49 15.05 -23.54
N THR A 94 2.40 15.89 -23.10
CA THR A 94 3.81 15.90 -23.45
C THR A 94 4.67 15.42 -22.28
N ARG A 95 5.98 15.28 -22.48
CA ARG A 95 6.93 14.95 -21.40
C ARG A 95 7.02 16.01 -20.31
N ALA A 96 6.56 17.23 -20.56
CA ALA A 96 6.52 18.31 -19.57
C ALA A 96 5.26 18.27 -18.69
N ASP A 97 4.29 17.46 -19.06
CA ASP A 97 3.00 17.34 -18.38
C ASP A 97 3.01 16.24 -17.30
N ALA A 98 1.93 16.11 -16.56
CA ALA A 98 1.86 15.18 -15.44
C ALA A 98 0.53 14.42 -15.36
N ALA A 99 0.58 13.21 -14.80
CA ALA A 99 -0.60 12.45 -14.35
C ALA A 99 -0.72 12.55 -12.83
N LEU A 100 -1.93 12.84 -12.35
CA LEU A 100 -2.27 12.93 -10.93
C LEU A 100 -3.22 11.79 -10.57
N ALA A 101 -2.84 10.95 -9.62
CA ALA A 101 -3.67 9.86 -9.10
C ALA A 101 -4.47 10.36 -7.90
N LEU A 102 -5.78 10.50 -8.02
CA LEU A 102 -6.70 10.83 -6.93
C LEU A 102 -7.50 9.59 -6.56
N GLY A 103 -7.09 8.84 -5.53
CA GLY A 103 -7.77 7.61 -5.15
C GLY A 103 -7.00 6.72 -4.20
N GLY A 104 -7.47 5.47 -4.07
CA GLY A 104 -6.78 4.42 -3.32
C GLY A 104 -5.57 3.84 -4.06
N GLY A 105 -5.04 2.71 -3.55
CA GLY A 105 -3.87 2.03 -4.12
C GLY A 105 -4.04 1.63 -5.59
N VAL A 106 -5.23 1.18 -6.00
CA VAL A 106 -5.53 0.82 -7.39
C VAL A 106 -5.29 2.00 -8.33
N VAL A 107 -5.83 3.18 -7.97
CA VAL A 107 -5.65 4.42 -8.78
C VAL A 107 -4.19 4.84 -8.81
N GLY A 108 -3.51 4.78 -7.65
CA GLY A 108 -2.09 5.14 -7.53
C GLY A 108 -1.20 4.26 -8.40
N ASP A 109 -1.36 2.95 -8.28
CA ASP A 109 -0.54 1.96 -9.02
C ASP A 109 -0.75 2.05 -10.53
N LEU A 110 -2.00 2.05 -10.97
CA LEU A 110 -2.35 2.14 -12.40
C LEU A 110 -1.82 3.44 -13.03
N THR A 111 -2.05 4.58 -12.36
CA THR A 111 -1.62 5.89 -12.86
C THR A 111 -0.11 6.00 -12.89
N GLY A 112 0.57 5.55 -11.83
CA GLY A 112 2.02 5.58 -11.75
C GLY A 112 2.68 4.70 -12.82
N PHE A 113 2.13 3.52 -13.08
CA PHE A 113 2.62 2.65 -14.16
C PHE A 113 2.39 3.29 -15.53
N ALA A 114 1.22 3.87 -15.79
CA ALA A 114 0.96 4.60 -17.03
C ALA A 114 1.91 5.81 -17.19
N ALA A 115 2.10 6.60 -16.14
CA ALA A 115 3.02 7.73 -16.16
C ALA A 115 4.47 7.31 -16.43
N SER A 116 4.90 6.14 -15.91
CA SER A 116 6.26 5.63 -16.11
C SER A 116 6.56 5.19 -17.53
N THR A 117 5.54 4.78 -18.27
CA THR A 117 5.68 4.20 -19.62
C THR A 117 5.29 5.15 -20.74
N TYR A 118 4.29 6.01 -20.51
CA TYR A 118 3.88 7.00 -21.49
C TYR A 118 5.04 7.96 -21.81
N LEU A 119 5.39 8.07 -23.10
CA LEU A 119 6.54 8.84 -23.61
C LEU A 119 7.88 8.51 -22.92
N ARG A 120 8.02 7.33 -22.31
CA ARG A 120 9.15 6.86 -21.47
C ARG A 120 9.30 7.61 -20.14
N GLY A 121 8.20 8.14 -19.64
CA GLY A 121 8.09 8.82 -18.35
C GLY A 121 7.59 10.26 -18.46
N ILE A 122 6.49 10.55 -17.76
CA ILE A 122 5.94 11.89 -17.53
C ILE A 122 5.84 12.15 -16.03
N GLY A 123 5.51 13.39 -15.64
CA GLY A 123 5.28 13.70 -14.22
C GLY A 123 4.22 12.83 -13.57
N PHE A 124 4.45 12.48 -12.31
CA PHE A 124 3.52 11.67 -11.51
C PHE A 124 3.34 12.28 -10.12
N ILE A 125 2.08 12.43 -9.70
CA ILE A 125 1.72 12.97 -8.39
C ILE A 125 0.63 12.07 -7.79
N GLN A 126 0.69 11.82 -6.48
CA GLN A 126 -0.28 11.00 -5.78
C GLN A 126 -1.11 11.83 -4.79
N ILE A 127 -2.40 11.60 -4.78
CA ILE A 127 -3.38 12.14 -3.84
C ILE A 127 -4.14 10.95 -3.26
N PRO A 128 -3.54 10.21 -2.30
CA PRO A 128 -4.15 9.02 -1.72
C PRO A 128 -5.39 9.38 -0.91
N THR A 129 -6.47 8.60 -1.07
CA THR A 129 -7.76 8.83 -0.38
C THR A 129 -8.15 7.71 0.58
N THR A 130 -7.38 6.61 0.64
CA THR A 130 -7.58 5.53 1.61
C THR A 130 -6.44 5.50 2.62
N LEU A 131 -6.69 4.99 3.84
CA LEU A 131 -5.65 4.88 4.86
C LEU A 131 -4.48 4.03 4.37
N LEU A 132 -4.74 2.87 3.77
CA LEU A 132 -3.72 2.00 3.19
C LEU A 132 -2.83 2.77 2.19
N ALA A 133 -3.45 3.55 1.30
CA ALA A 133 -2.68 4.32 0.33
C ALA A 133 -1.85 5.44 0.99
N MET A 134 -2.39 6.11 2.01
CA MET A 134 -1.67 7.17 2.73
C MET A 134 -0.46 6.65 3.51
N VAL A 135 -0.58 5.48 4.15
CA VAL A 135 0.48 4.94 5.02
C VAL A 135 1.45 4.01 4.29
N ASP A 136 1.05 3.47 3.14
CA ASP A 136 1.84 2.45 2.44
C ASP A 136 1.94 2.68 0.93
N SER A 137 0.93 2.37 0.11
CA SER A 137 1.11 2.21 -1.35
C SER A 137 1.59 3.48 -2.06
N SER A 138 1.30 4.70 -1.57
CA SER A 138 1.80 5.95 -2.17
C SER A 138 3.29 6.22 -1.95
N VAL A 139 3.99 5.39 -1.17
CA VAL A 139 5.39 5.62 -0.78
C VAL A 139 6.31 4.55 -1.37
N GLY A 140 7.43 4.98 -1.99
CA GLY A 140 8.49 4.07 -2.45
C GLY A 140 8.33 3.55 -3.86
N GLY A 141 7.42 4.14 -4.65
CA GLY A 141 7.40 4.07 -6.12
C GLY A 141 7.01 2.75 -6.75
N LYS A 142 6.54 1.74 -5.99
CA LYS A 142 5.99 0.53 -6.59
C LYS A 142 4.70 0.88 -7.32
N THR A 143 4.63 0.64 -8.62
CA THR A 143 3.46 0.87 -9.48
C THR A 143 3.27 -0.31 -10.39
N ALA A 144 2.03 -0.80 -10.56
CA ALA A 144 1.78 -2.02 -11.30
C ALA A 144 0.32 -2.16 -11.75
N ILE A 145 0.10 -3.14 -12.62
CA ILE A 145 -1.20 -3.72 -12.94
C ILE A 145 -1.18 -5.22 -12.69
N ASP A 146 -2.36 -5.80 -12.56
CA ASP A 146 -2.58 -7.23 -12.44
C ASP A 146 -2.62 -7.89 -13.81
N LEU A 147 -2.13 -9.12 -13.88
CA LEU A 147 -2.25 -10.00 -15.03
C LEU A 147 -3.12 -11.20 -14.67
N PRO A 148 -3.64 -11.96 -15.66
CA PRO A 148 -4.39 -13.20 -15.37
C PRO A 148 -3.65 -14.20 -14.48
N ALA A 149 -2.31 -14.15 -14.49
CA ALA A 149 -1.45 -15.03 -13.70
C ALA A 149 -1.28 -14.59 -12.23
N GLY A 150 -1.61 -13.33 -11.88
CA GLY A 150 -1.46 -12.82 -10.50
C GLY A 150 -1.44 -11.30 -10.39
N LYS A 151 -1.51 -10.83 -9.15
CA LYS A 151 -1.46 -9.39 -8.83
C LYS A 151 -0.07 -8.80 -9.00
N ASN A 152 -0.03 -7.53 -9.43
CA ASN A 152 1.17 -6.69 -9.49
C ASN A 152 2.34 -7.25 -10.33
N LEU A 153 2.06 -8.12 -11.32
CA LEU A 153 3.11 -8.79 -12.11
C LEU A 153 3.70 -7.94 -13.23
N ALA A 154 3.01 -6.87 -13.64
CA ALA A 154 3.51 -5.94 -14.66
C ALA A 154 3.58 -4.54 -14.06
N GLY A 155 4.79 -4.00 -13.90
CA GLY A 155 4.97 -2.70 -13.24
C GLY A 155 6.38 -2.16 -13.27
N THR A 156 6.57 -1.04 -12.61
CA THR A 156 7.83 -0.32 -12.51
C THR A 156 8.02 0.26 -11.10
N PHE A 157 9.28 0.57 -10.76
CA PHE A 157 9.58 1.48 -9.66
C PHE A 157 9.60 2.90 -10.23
N TYR A 158 8.54 3.68 -9.97
CA TYR A 158 8.41 5.05 -10.46
C TYR A 158 8.03 6.01 -9.33
N GLN A 159 9.00 6.81 -8.89
CA GLN A 159 8.82 7.72 -7.77
C GLN A 159 7.95 8.92 -8.17
N PRO A 160 6.97 9.32 -7.35
CA PRO A 160 6.17 10.52 -7.61
C PRO A 160 7.00 11.79 -7.44
N TRP A 161 6.50 12.91 -7.97
CA TRP A 161 7.06 14.23 -7.72
C TRP A 161 6.58 14.81 -6.40
N LEU A 162 5.38 14.43 -5.96
CA LEU A 162 4.72 14.90 -4.75
C LEU A 162 3.65 13.89 -4.32
N VAL A 163 3.44 13.77 -3.01
CA VAL A 163 2.30 13.05 -2.44
C VAL A 163 1.53 14.00 -1.53
N LEU A 164 0.20 14.11 -1.73
CA LEU A 164 -0.69 14.95 -0.92
C LEU A 164 -1.62 14.07 -0.09
N CYS A 165 -1.30 13.86 1.17
CA CYS A 165 -2.11 13.12 2.12
C CYS A 165 -3.06 14.08 2.86
N ASP A 166 -4.33 14.07 2.50
CA ASP A 166 -5.38 14.81 3.18
C ASP A 166 -6.19 13.87 4.08
N PRO A 167 -5.95 13.84 5.41
CA PRO A 167 -6.70 12.96 6.30
C PRO A 167 -8.20 13.20 6.34
N ALA A 168 -8.70 14.34 5.82
CA ALA A 168 -10.14 14.59 5.69
C ALA A 168 -10.82 13.59 4.73
N CYS A 169 -10.09 13.00 3.78
CA CYS A 169 -10.61 11.96 2.91
C CYS A 169 -11.05 10.70 3.69
N LEU A 170 -10.46 10.46 4.86
CA LEU A 170 -10.79 9.30 5.69
C LEU A 170 -12.12 9.45 6.43
N ASP A 171 -12.69 10.67 6.51
CA ASP A 171 -13.97 10.91 7.17
C ASP A 171 -15.15 10.28 6.39
N SER A 172 -15.04 10.21 5.05
CA SER A 172 -16.04 9.56 4.18
C SER A 172 -15.71 8.12 3.82
N LEU A 173 -14.54 7.61 4.27
CA LEU A 173 -14.10 6.27 3.93
C LEU A 173 -14.93 5.22 4.68
N PRO A 174 -15.54 4.23 4.00
CA PRO A 174 -16.25 3.14 4.65
C PRO A 174 -15.39 2.43 5.69
N ASP A 175 -16.02 2.02 6.80
CA ASP A 175 -15.30 1.42 7.94
C ASP A 175 -14.53 0.17 7.58
N GLU A 176 -15.02 -0.62 6.64
CA GLU A 176 -14.34 -1.82 6.15
C GLU A 176 -13.02 -1.48 5.47
N ILE A 177 -13.03 -0.48 4.57
CA ILE A 177 -11.83 -0.03 3.84
C ILE A 177 -10.86 0.68 4.80
N PHE A 178 -11.38 1.40 5.79
CA PHE A 178 -10.55 2.01 6.83
C PHE A 178 -9.84 0.94 7.67
N ARG A 179 -10.57 -0.10 8.13
CA ARG A 179 -10.00 -1.23 8.88
C ARG A 179 -8.93 -1.96 8.08
N ASP A 180 -9.14 -2.12 6.79
CA ASP A 180 -8.15 -2.72 5.89
C ASP A 180 -6.82 -1.95 5.94
N GLY A 181 -6.87 -0.62 5.90
CA GLY A 181 -5.69 0.22 6.09
C GLY A 181 -5.05 0.11 7.47
N CYS A 182 -5.84 -0.16 8.52
CA CYS A 182 -5.31 -0.34 9.88
C CYS A 182 -4.40 -1.58 10.01
N ALA A 183 -4.58 -2.61 9.18
CA ALA A 183 -3.66 -3.75 9.15
C ALA A 183 -2.23 -3.32 8.82
N GLU A 184 -2.07 -2.40 7.86
CA GLU A 184 -0.76 -1.85 7.50
C GLU A 184 -0.18 -0.96 8.61
N VAL A 185 -1.01 -0.16 9.28
CA VAL A 185 -0.59 0.63 10.45
C VAL A 185 -0.03 -0.28 11.55
N ILE A 186 -0.75 -1.35 11.88
CA ILE A 186 -0.32 -2.34 12.89
C ILE A 186 0.95 -3.06 12.42
N LYS A 187 1.06 -3.39 11.15
CA LYS A 187 2.28 -3.97 10.55
C LYS A 187 3.50 -3.12 10.88
N TYR A 188 3.45 -1.80 10.64
CA TYR A 188 4.57 -0.91 10.96
C TYR A 188 4.92 -0.92 12.44
N ALA A 189 3.93 -0.89 13.32
CA ALA A 189 4.16 -0.91 14.76
C ALA A 189 4.84 -2.21 15.22
N VAL A 190 4.37 -3.36 14.74
CA VAL A 190 4.97 -4.69 15.04
C VAL A 190 6.37 -4.81 14.45
N LEU A 191 6.58 -4.26 13.24
CA LEU A 191 7.82 -4.37 12.50
C LEU A 191 9.00 -3.69 13.18
N GLY A 192 8.81 -2.47 13.73
CA GLY A 192 9.96 -1.70 14.15
C GLY A 192 9.67 -0.55 15.14
N ASN A 193 8.50 -0.49 15.81
CA ASN A 193 8.18 0.64 16.68
C ASN A 193 7.30 0.24 17.88
N ALA A 194 7.91 -0.29 18.91
CA ALA A 194 7.20 -0.68 20.13
C ALA A 194 6.45 0.49 20.83
N PRO A 195 7.01 1.71 20.95
CA PRO A 195 6.25 2.84 21.46
C PRO A 195 4.99 3.16 20.66
N PHE A 196 5.06 3.09 19.34
CA PHE A 196 3.90 3.29 18.47
C PHE A 196 2.86 2.17 18.63
N PHE A 197 3.31 0.93 18.83
CA PHE A 197 2.42 -0.19 19.15
C PHE A 197 1.63 0.07 20.45
N GLU A 198 2.30 0.56 21.50
CA GLU A 198 1.67 0.92 22.76
C GLU A 198 0.70 2.11 22.62
N GLU A 199 1.01 3.06 21.75
CA GLU A 199 0.09 4.16 21.42
C GLU A 199 -1.19 3.63 20.76
N LEU A 200 -1.06 2.75 19.76
CA LEU A 200 -2.19 2.15 19.08
C LEU A 200 -3.10 1.34 20.02
N ASN A 201 -2.53 0.67 21.03
CA ASN A 201 -3.31 -0.04 22.04
C ASN A 201 -4.20 0.88 22.91
N ARG A 202 -3.80 2.14 23.08
CA ARG A 202 -4.49 3.10 23.96
C ARG A 202 -5.40 4.06 23.22
N THR A 203 -5.26 4.13 21.90
CA THR A 203 -5.88 5.16 21.07
C THR A 203 -6.93 4.55 20.15
N PRO A 204 -8.15 5.12 20.08
CA PRO A 204 -9.14 4.69 19.09
C PRO A 204 -8.63 4.84 17.65
N PRO A 205 -8.98 3.93 16.73
CA PRO A 205 -8.39 3.86 15.39
C PRO A 205 -8.47 5.15 14.55
N ARG A 206 -9.51 5.97 14.75
CA ARG A 206 -9.74 7.19 13.94
C ARG A 206 -9.23 8.47 14.60
N THR A 207 -8.46 8.35 15.68
CA THR A 207 -7.86 9.52 16.37
C THR A 207 -6.41 9.71 15.94
N HIS A 208 -5.91 10.95 15.99
CA HIS A 208 -4.52 11.30 15.66
C HIS A 208 -4.03 10.84 14.28
N LEU A 209 -4.92 10.81 13.26
CA LEU A 209 -4.63 10.27 11.94
C LEU A 209 -3.39 10.89 11.28
N GLU A 210 -3.19 12.21 11.41
CA GLU A 210 -1.98 12.87 10.87
C GLU A 210 -0.69 12.34 11.50
N HIS A 211 -0.72 12.02 12.80
CA HIS A 211 0.42 11.44 13.49
C HIS A 211 0.65 9.99 13.07
N ILE A 212 -0.40 9.20 12.96
CA ILE A 212 -0.34 7.80 12.51
C ILE A 212 0.22 7.73 11.09
N ILE A 213 -0.32 8.54 10.17
CA ILE A 213 0.15 8.59 8.77
C ILE A 213 1.63 9.00 8.74
N GLU A 214 2.01 10.09 9.44
CA GLU A 214 3.40 10.55 9.50
C GLU A 214 4.34 9.46 10.01
N THR A 215 3.97 8.77 11.09
CA THR A 215 4.80 7.71 11.69
C THR A 215 5.03 6.57 10.71
N CYS A 216 3.98 6.05 10.09
CA CYS A 216 4.07 4.98 9.08
C CYS A 216 4.90 5.41 7.86
N VAL A 217 4.64 6.63 7.34
CA VAL A 217 5.36 7.18 6.18
C VAL A 217 6.86 7.35 6.49
N ARG A 218 7.23 7.84 7.70
CA ARG A 218 8.64 7.94 8.11
C ARG A 218 9.31 6.58 8.18
N MET A 219 8.66 5.58 8.77
CA MET A 219 9.20 4.23 8.85
C MET A 219 9.40 3.64 7.44
N LYS A 220 8.41 3.79 6.55
CA LYS A 220 8.55 3.32 5.16
C LYS A 220 9.65 4.05 4.41
N ARG A 221 9.72 5.38 4.54
CA ARG A 221 10.79 6.21 3.94
C ARG A 221 12.17 5.68 4.33
N ASP A 222 12.40 5.38 5.60
CA ASP A 222 13.70 4.96 6.10
C ASP A 222 14.12 3.60 5.52
N ILE A 223 13.16 2.69 5.33
CA ILE A 223 13.38 1.40 4.68
C ILE A 223 13.61 1.57 3.18
N VAL A 224 12.82 2.40 2.50
CA VAL A 224 12.97 2.70 1.06
C VAL A 224 14.30 3.37 0.75
N ALA A 225 14.76 4.27 1.62
CA ALA A 225 16.05 4.94 1.45
C ALA A 225 17.25 3.96 1.50
N GLN A 226 17.11 2.84 2.21
CA GLN A 226 18.12 1.80 2.28
C GLN A 226 18.03 0.78 1.15
N ASP A 227 16.82 0.54 0.65
CA ASP A 227 16.54 -0.49 -0.37
C ASP A 227 15.35 -0.10 -1.25
N GLU A 228 15.59 0.75 -2.23
CA GLU A 228 14.53 1.23 -3.13
C GLU A 228 13.88 0.09 -3.94
N PHE A 229 14.68 -0.89 -4.37
CA PHE A 229 14.27 -1.93 -5.32
C PHE A 229 13.85 -3.27 -4.69
N ASP A 230 13.66 -3.30 -3.37
CA ASP A 230 13.14 -4.46 -2.63
C ASP A 230 14.02 -5.74 -2.80
N ARG A 231 15.33 -5.58 -2.69
CA ARG A 231 16.31 -6.67 -2.83
C ARG A 231 16.88 -7.15 -1.51
N GLY A 232 16.59 -6.47 -0.40
CA GLY A 232 17.17 -6.74 0.92
C GLY A 232 16.23 -6.35 2.05
N GLN A 233 16.57 -5.28 2.79
CA GLN A 233 15.84 -4.84 3.99
C GLN A 233 14.37 -4.46 3.75
N ARG A 234 14.02 -4.02 2.55
CA ARG A 234 12.62 -3.67 2.24
C ARG A 234 11.68 -4.85 2.31
N GLN A 235 12.19 -6.08 2.21
CA GLN A 235 11.42 -7.30 2.42
C GLN A 235 10.78 -7.39 3.82
N LEU A 236 11.31 -6.68 4.82
CA LEU A 236 10.67 -6.55 6.15
C LEU A 236 9.22 -6.07 6.05
N LEU A 237 8.90 -5.22 5.06
CA LEU A 237 7.53 -4.74 4.82
C LEU A 237 6.55 -5.87 4.46
N ASN A 238 7.04 -7.06 4.14
CA ASN A 238 6.22 -8.24 3.86
C ASN A 238 5.79 -9.01 5.12
N LEU A 239 5.88 -8.41 6.32
CA LEU A 239 5.31 -9.01 7.53
C LEU A 239 3.81 -9.31 7.31
N GLY A 240 3.42 -10.57 7.49
CA GLY A 240 2.07 -11.05 7.22
C GLY A 240 1.75 -11.33 5.74
N HIS A 241 2.47 -10.73 4.79
CA HIS A 241 2.12 -10.78 3.37
C HIS A 241 2.32 -12.16 2.73
N THR A 242 3.32 -12.94 3.13
CA THR A 242 3.54 -14.27 2.53
C THR A 242 2.32 -15.18 2.72
N PHE A 243 1.75 -15.19 3.92
CA PHE A 243 0.52 -15.94 4.19
C PHE A 243 -0.72 -15.18 3.74
N GLY A 244 -0.72 -13.85 3.84
CA GLY A 244 -1.81 -12.99 3.36
C GLY A 244 -2.09 -13.18 1.86
N HIS A 245 -1.07 -13.12 1.01
CA HIS A 245 -1.23 -13.37 -0.43
C HIS A 245 -1.76 -14.80 -0.71
N GLY A 246 -1.32 -15.78 0.09
CA GLY A 246 -1.91 -17.13 0.02
C GLY A 246 -3.41 -17.14 0.32
N ILE A 247 -3.86 -16.37 1.33
CA ILE A 247 -5.27 -16.22 1.70
C ILE A 247 -6.05 -15.47 0.61
N GLU A 248 -5.52 -14.38 0.08
CA GLU A 248 -6.14 -13.66 -1.05
C GLU A 248 -6.39 -14.61 -2.23
N ALA A 249 -5.38 -15.40 -2.61
CA ALA A 249 -5.49 -16.36 -3.70
C ALA A 249 -6.48 -17.50 -3.39
N CYS A 250 -6.44 -18.08 -2.18
CA CYS A 250 -7.39 -19.12 -1.74
C CYS A 250 -8.84 -18.64 -1.74
N SER A 251 -9.06 -17.34 -1.44
CA SER A 251 -10.39 -16.72 -1.44
C SER A 251 -10.85 -16.28 -2.83
N SER A 252 -10.07 -16.48 -3.87
CA SER A 252 -10.28 -15.85 -5.17
C SER A 252 -10.45 -14.33 -5.06
N PHE A 253 -9.64 -13.73 -4.17
CA PHE A 253 -9.61 -12.29 -3.86
C PHE A 253 -10.91 -11.74 -3.21
N ALA A 254 -11.75 -12.59 -2.62
CA ALA A 254 -12.92 -12.18 -1.85
C ALA A 254 -12.55 -11.63 -0.46
N VAL A 255 -11.42 -12.09 0.13
CA VAL A 255 -10.86 -11.51 1.34
C VAL A 255 -10.04 -10.28 0.95
N SER A 256 -10.31 -9.14 1.59
CA SER A 256 -9.59 -7.89 1.33
C SER A 256 -8.12 -7.99 1.71
N HIS A 257 -7.28 -7.14 1.10
CA HIS A 257 -5.82 -7.16 1.31
C HIS A 257 -5.44 -6.99 2.78
N GLY A 258 -5.96 -5.98 3.46
CA GLY A 258 -5.61 -5.73 4.86
C GLY A 258 -6.12 -6.84 5.79
N SER A 259 -7.31 -7.41 5.52
CA SER A 259 -7.81 -8.57 6.25
C SER A 259 -6.91 -9.79 6.06
N ALA A 260 -6.44 -10.04 4.84
CA ALA A 260 -5.51 -11.13 4.54
C ALA A 260 -4.14 -10.93 5.22
N VAL A 261 -3.61 -9.70 5.20
CA VAL A 261 -2.36 -9.35 5.90
C VAL A 261 -2.51 -9.48 7.41
N ALA A 262 -3.66 -9.08 7.98
CA ALA A 262 -3.93 -9.25 9.41
C ALA A 262 -3.95 -10.72 9.83
N ILE A 263 -4.64 -11.59 9.06
CA ILE A 263 -4.62 -13.04 9.30
C ILE A 263 -3.19 -13.57 9.14
N GLY A 264 -2.46 -13.14 8.12
CA GLY A 264 -1.07 -13.53 7.91
C GLY A 264 -0.14 -13.12 9.05
N MET A 265 -0.31 -11.92 9.63
CA MET A 265 0.41 -11.50 10.84
C MET A 265 0.04 -12.36 12.06
N ALA A 266 -1.24 -12.67 12.23
CA ALA A 266 -1.71 -13.55 13.30
C ALA A 266 -1.11 -14.96 13.17
N MET A 267 -1.05 -15.50 11.95
CA MET A 267 -0.46 -16.81 11.69
C MET A 267 1.05 -16.82 11.97
N ILE A 268 1.78 -15.82 11.46
CA ILE A 268 3.24 -15.81 11.62
C ILE A 268 3.65 -15.62 13.09
N VAL A 269 2.92 -14.81 13.87
CA VAL A 269 3.25 -14.63 15.29
C VAL A 269 2.88 -15.87 16.14
N ARG A 270 1.80 -16.60 15.79
CA ARG A 270 1.48 -17.89 16.41
C ARG A 270 2.57 -18.92 16.16
N ALA A 271 2.97 -19.07 14.90
CA ALA A 271 4.04 -19.98 14.51
C ALA A 271 5.36 -19.62 15.19
N ALA A 272 5.73 -18.33 15.22
CA ALA A 272 6.93 -17.85 15.90
C ALA A 272 6.91 -18.21 17.40
N ALA A 273 5.80 -18.02 18.08
CA ALA A 273 5.67 -18.38 19.50
C ALA A 273 5.76 -19.90 19.73
N GLN A 274 5.11 -20.71 18.88
CA GLN A 274 5.15 -22.17 18.98
C GLN A 274 6.55 -22.73 18.70
N LEU A 275 7.30 -22.10 17.80
CA LEU A 275 8.68 -22.47 17.46
C LEU A 275 9.72 -21.85 18.41
N GLY A 276 9.30 -21.12 19.46
CA GLY A 276 10.21 -20.51 20.43
C GLY A 276 11.00 -19.31 19.92
N LEU A 277 10.58 -18.69 18.82
CA LEU A 277 11.23 -17.52 18.19
C LEU A 277 10.76 -16.18 18.80
N CYS A 278 9.58 -16.16 19.41
CA CYS A 278 9.11 -15.05 20.22
C CYS A 278 8.38 -15.56 21.47
N THR A 279 8.05 -14.66 22.39
CA THR A 279 7.32 -15.03 23.63
C THR A 279 5.83 -15.19 23.38
N ALA A 280 5.13 -15.94 24.24
CA ALA A 280 3.67 -15.97 24.25
C ALA A 280 3.06 -14.57 24.47
N GLY A 281 3.70 -13.70 25.26
CA GLY A 281 3.29 -12.32 25.47
C GLY A 281 3.32 -11.50 24.18
N THR A 282 4.34 -11.67 23.33
CA THR A 282 4.41 -11.04 22.01
C THR A 282 3.25 -11.48 21.11
N ARG A 283 3.00 -12.79 21.03
CA ARG A 283 1.86 -13.34 20.30
C ARG A 283 0.54 -12.73 20.76
N ASP A 284 0.28 -12.78 22.06
CA ASP A 284 -1.00 -12.34 22.63
C ASP A 284 -1.22 -10.84 22.45
N ALA A 285 -0.17 -10.02 22.58
CA ALA A 285 -0.23 -8.59 22.32
C ALA A 285 -0.64 -8.29 20.87
N VAL A 286 0.03 -8.90 19.88
CA VAL A 286 -0.29 -8.71 18.47
C VAL A 286 -1.71 -9.15 18.14
N LEU A 287 -2.14 -10.33 18.60
CA LEU A 287 -3.49 -10.84 18.38
C LEU A 287 -4.55 -9.93 19.01
N THR A 288 -4.29 -9.41 20.22
CA THR A 288 -5.19 -8.50 20.92
C THR A 288 -5.35 -7.19 20.14
N LEU A 289 -4.27 -6.59 19.69
CA LEU A 289 -4.33 -5.34 18.91
C LEU A 289 -5.08 -5.53 17.59
N LEU A 290 -4.82 -6.60 16.84
CA LEU A 290 -5.56 -6.91 15.61
C LEU A 290 -7.07 -6.99 15.85
N ARG A 291 -7.51 -7.74 16.90
CA ARG A 291 -8.92 -7.86 17.28
C ARG A 291 -9.54 -6.55 17.73
N GLN A 292 -8.80 -5.74 18.48
CA GLN A 292 -9.23 -4.40 18.94
C GLN A 292 -9.56 -3.48 17.76
N TYR A 293 -8.83 -3.63 16.65
CA TYR A 293 -9.08 -2.89 15.41
C TYR A 293 -10.12 -3.57 14.50
N GLY A 294 -10.81 -4.63 14.98
CA GLY A 294 -11.85 -5.35 14.24
C GLY A 294 -11.30 -6.16 13.06
N LEU A 295 -10.02 -6.50 13.09
CA LEU A 295 -9.36 -7.28 12.04
C LEU A 295 -9.46 -8.77 12.32
N PRO A 296 -9.67 -9.62 11.30
CA PRO A 296 -9.69 -11.07 11.46
C PRO A 296 -8.30 -11.61 11.80
N VAL A 297 -8.27 -12.69 12.60
CA VAL A 297 -7.02 -13.31 13.04
C VAL A 297 -6.94 -14.80 12.75
N ASP A 298 -8.01 -15.41 12.22
CA ASP A 298 -8.11 -16.86 12.05
C ASP A 298 -8.16 -17.23 10.56
N CYS A 299 -7.31 -18.20 10.17
CA CYS A 299 -7.27 -18.75 8.83
C CYS A 299 -8.38 -19.79 8.63
N ALA A 300 -9.17 -19.64 7.58
CA ALA A 300 -10.24 -20.56 7.23
C ALA A 300 -9.79 -21.69 6.28
N TYR A 301 -8.60 -21.58 5.69
CA TYR A 301 -8.14 -22.44 4.60
C TYR A 301 -7.26 -23.59 5.08
N PRO A 302 -7.36 -24.79 4.43
CA PRO A 302 -6.49 -25.92 4.70
C PRO A 302 -5.03 -25.64 4.34
N VAL A 303 -4.12 -26.32 5.07
CA VAL A 303 -2.67 -26.22 4.82
C VAL A 303 -2.30 -26.50 3.36
N GLU A 304 -2.89 -27.56 2.77
CA GLU A 304 -2.59 -27.99 1.39
C GLU A 304 -2.98 -26.91 0.37
N GLN A 305 -4.12 -26.25 0.56
CA GLN A 305 -4.59 -25.17 -0.32
C GLN A 305 -3.67 -23.95 -0.21
N MET A 306 -3.35 -23.54 1.03
CA MET A 306 -2.43 -22.44 1.28
C MET A 306 -1.04 -22.69 0.70
N LEU A 307 -0.53 -23.91 0.90
CA LEU A 307 0.79 -24.32 0.39
C LEU A 307 0.84 -24.24 -1.13
N GLY A 308 -0.23 -24.72 -1.80
CA GLY A 308 -0.35 -24.66 -3.26
C GLY A 308 -0.20 -23.25 -3.80
N THR A 309 -0.87 -22.26 -3.20
CA THR A 309 -0.80 -20.86 -3.63
C THR A 309 0.55 -20.22 -3.32
N ILE A 310 1.09 -20.43 -2.11
CA ILE A 310 2.37 -19.83 -1.67
C ILE A 310 3.56 -20.34 -2.48
N LEU A 311 3.59 -21.63 -2.81
CA LEU A 311 4.70 -22.24 -3.56
C LEU A 311 4.62 -21.99 -5.07
N HIS A 312 3.42 -21.77 -5.61
CA HIS A 312 3.24 -21.45 -7.03
C HIS A 312 3.90 -20.12 -7.41
N ASP A 313 3.76 -19.12 -6.56
CA ASP A 313 4.35 -17.78 -6.75
C ASP A 313 5.90 -17.79 -6.63
N LYS A 314 6.49 -18.82 -5.99
CA LYS A 314 7.93 -18.84 -5.60
C LYS A 314 8.76 -20.01 -6.16
N LYS A 315 8.25 -20.79 -7.11
CA LYS A 315 9.04 -21.84 -7.80
C LYS A 315 10.31 -21.32 -8.49
N ALA A 316 10.40 -19.99 -8.70
CA ALA A 316 11.55 -19.34 -9.32
C ALA A 316 12.70 -18.98 -8.35
N SER A 317 12.56 -19.12 -7.02
CA SER A 317 13.51 -18.58 -6.02
C SER A 317 14.34 -19.64 -5.28
N GLY A 318 14.69 -20.75 -5.92
CA GLY A 318 15.73 -21.65 -5.40
C GLY A 318 15.36 -22.47 -4.15
N GLY A 319 14.08 -22.80 -3.95
CA GLY A 319 13.65 -23.76 -2.92
C GLY A 319 13.53 -23.20 -1.49
N SER A 320 13.60 -21.89 -1.29
CA SER A 320 13.41 -21.24 0.01
C SER A 320 12.56 -19.96 -0.10
N ILE A 321 11.90 -19.60 1.00
CA ILE A 321 11.04 -18.43 1.14
C ILE A 321 11.54 -17.58 2.30
N ASN A 322 11.62 -16.26 2.13
CA ASN A 322 11.90 -15.36 3.22
C ASN A 322 10.60 -15.05 3.98
N LEU A 323 10.49 -15.55 5.19
CA LEU A 323 9.42 -15.19 6.13
C LEU A 323 9.89 -13.99 6.98
N ILE A 324 9.01 -13.06 7.24
CA ILE A 324 9.26 -11.98 8.18
C ILE A 324 8.69 -12.40 9.52
N VAL A 325 9.56 -12.60 10.50
CA VAL A 325 9.21 -13.23 11.79
C VAL A 325 9.36 -12.21 12.91
N PRO A 326 8.29 -11.90 13.65
CA PRO A 326 8.39 -11.09 14.87
C PRO A 326 9.18 -11.83 15.95
N THR A 327 10.23 -11.20 16.47
CA THR A 327 11.00 -11.69 17.63
C THR A 327 10.52 -11.03 18.92
N ALA A 328 10.04 -9.79 18.82
CA ALA A 328 9.35 -9.03 19.85
C ALA A 328 8.45 -7.99 19.19
N VAL A 329 7.56 -7.34 19.95
CA VAL A 329 6.87 -6.15 19.46
C VAL A 329 7.91 -5.08 19.11
N GLY A 330 7.86 -4.55 17.90
CA GLY A 330 8.83 -3.58 17.39
C GLY A 330 10.15 -4.19 16.91
N SER A 331 10.23 -5.51 16.74
CA SER A 331 11.43 -6.19 16.24
C SER A 331 11.06 -7.41 15.41
N CYS A 332 11.53 -7.44 14.16
CA CYS A 332 11.35 -8.55 13.24
C CYS A 332 12.65 -8.93 12.55
N GLU A 333 12.76 -10.18 12.14
CA GLU A 333 13.88 -10.70 11.34
C GLU A 333 13.41 -11.26 10.01
N ILE A 334 14.29 -11.22 9.00
CA ILE A 334 14.10 -11.95 7.75
C ILE A 334 14.64 -13.35 7.93
N ARG A 335 13.75 -14.36 7.92
CA ARG A 335 14.12 -15.75 8.09
C ARG A 335 13.99 -16.51 6.78
N LYS A 336 15.12 -16.93 6.23
CA LYS A 336 15.17 -17.81 5.06
C LYS A 336 14.70 -19.20 5.47
N THR A 337 13.52 -19.60 4.99
CA THR A 337 12.82 -20.83 5.36
C THR A 337 12.77 -21.77 4.15
N PRO A 338 13.23 -23.03 4.24
CA PRO A 338 13.07 -24.02 3.17
C PRO A 338 11.60 -24.19 2.79
N ALA A 339 11.31 -24.36 1.51
CA ALA A 339 9.94 -24.58 1.02
C ALA A 339 9.29 -25.83 1.66
N SER A 340 10.08 -26.83 2.02
CA SER A 340 9.61 -28.05 2.73
C SER A 340 9.10 -27.78 4.14
N GLU A 341 9.52 -26.71 4.80
CA GLU A 341 9.12 -26.35 6.15
C GLU A 341 7.86 -25.46 6.19
N ILE A 342 7.41 -24.90 5.06
CA ILE A 342 6.28 -23.96 5.02
C ILE A 342 5.01 -24.61 5.53
N SER A 343 4.79 -25.91 5.29
CA SER A 343 3.61 -26.62 5.83
C SER A 343 3.59 -26.62 7.36
N ASP A 344 4.76 -26.74 8.01
CA ASP A 344 4.84 -26.73 9.46
C ASP A 344 4.57 -25.32 10.03
N TRP A 345 5.06 -24.28 9.35
CA TRP A 345 4.74 -22.90 9.67
C TRP A 345 3.25 -22.60 9.54
N LEU A 346 2.59 -23.12 8.50
CA LEU A 346 1.15 -22.97 8.30
C LEU A 346 0.34 -23.65 9.42
N ARG A 347 0.70 -24.90 9.78
CA ARG A 347 0.06 -25.63 10.89
C ARG A 347 0.27 -24.93 12.22
N ALA A 348 1.51 -24.52 12.53
CA ALA A 348 1.84 -23.77 13.74
C ALA A 348 1.12 -22.41 13.78
N GLY A 349 0.87 -21.80 12.63
CA GLY A 349 0.10 -20.57 12.47
C GLY A 349 -1.40 -20.72 12.62
N GLY A 350 -1.93 -21.95 12.63
CA GLY A 350 -3.35 -22.25 12.80
C GLY A 350 -4.14 -22.40 11.48
N ALA A 351 -3.48 -22.74 10.36
CA ALA A 351 -4.17 -23.25 9.17
C ALA A 351 -4.84 -24.60 9.50
N LYS A 352 -6.00 -24.89 8.84
CA LYS A 352 -6.79 -26.10 9.12
C LYS A 352 -6.20 -27.36 8.49
#